data_b7e3d3ca640cf1f9a274f7f88c49c687
#
_entry.id   b7e3d3ca640cf1f9a274f7f88c49c687
#
_cell.length_a   1.000
_cell.length_b   1.000
_cell.length_c   1.000
_cell.angle_alpha   90.00
_cell.angle_beta   90.00
_cell.angle_gamma   90.00
#
_symmetry.space_group_name_H-M   'P 1'
#
loop_
_entity.id
_entity.type
_entity.pdbx_description
1 polymer ?
#
loop_
_entity_poly.entity_id
_entity_poly.type
_entity_poly.pdbx_seq_one_letter_code
_entity_poly.pdbx_strand_id
1 'polypeptide(L)'
;ISPVEASASYLAHVRGAWDTEHPRHPLADQEVVLTVPASFDEAARALTLTAAKLAGLPKVRLVEEPLAAFYRFLGEHRSTLDAALGEVKLVVVVDCGGGTTDLTLIRVERRESGPRMTRIAVGDHLMLGGDNMDLLLAKRCEAQLSPERPLSALRFAQLVHECRGAKERLLSADA
;
A
#
# COMPACT_ATOMS: atom_id res chain seq x y z
N ILE A 1 -4.11 5.99 22.47
CA ILE A 1 -4.83 5.31 21.37
C ILE A 1 -4.03 4.09 20.98
N SER A 2 -4.62 2.92 21.02
CA SER A 2 -3.98 1.69 20.56
C SER A 2 -3.89 1.66 19.03
N PRO A 3 -2.97 0.86 18.43
CA PRO A 3 -2.93 0.68 16.97
C PRO A 3 -4.27 0.19 16.39
N VAL A 4 -5.00 -0.64 17.12
CA VAL A 4 -6.32 -1.14 16.70
C VAL A 4 -7.35 -0.01 16.66
N GLU A 5 -7.39 0.85 17.68
CA GLU A 5 -8.28 2.01 17.72
C GLU A 5 -7.94 3.04 16.63
N ALA A 6 -6.65 3.27 16.37
CA ALA A 6 -6.20 4.14 15.28
C ALA A 6 -6.67 3.59 13.92
N SER A 7 -6.43 2.30 13.66
CA SER A 7 -6.89 1.64 12.43
C SER A 7 -8.42 1.67 12.29
N ALA A 8 -9.15 1.43 13.37
CA ALA A 8 -10.60 1.52 13.38
C ALA A 8 -11.10 2.93 13.05
N SER A 9 -10.42 3.97 13.54
CA SER A 9 -10.75 5.37 13.22
C SER A 9 -10.61 5.67 11.71
N TYR A 10 -9.53 5.22 11.07
CA TYR A 10 -9.36 5.37 9.62
C TYR A 10 -10.43 4.61 8.83
N LEU A 11 -10.70 3.37 9.20
CA LEU A 11 -11.73 2.56 8.53
C LEU A 11 -13.13 3.16 8.71
N ALA A 12 -13.44 3.70 9.89
CA ALA A 12 -14.69 4.39 10.15
C ALA A 12 -14.83 5.67 9.31
N HIS A 13 -13.73 6.40 9.11
CA HIS A 13 -13.70 7.56 8.21
C HIS A 13 -13.99 7.18 6.76
N VAL A 14 -13.32 6.13 6.25
CA VAL A 14 -13.59 5.61 4.89
C VAL A 14 -15.03 5.17 4.74
N ARG A 15 -15.58 4.44 5.74
CA ARG A 15 -16.98 4.04 5.74
C ARG A 15 -17.89 5.27 5.68
N GLY A 16 -17.66 6.27 6.52
CA GLY A 16 -18.47 7.49 6.54
C GLY A 16 -18.44 8.25 5.22
N ALA A 17 -17.29 8.34 4.56
CA ALA A 17 -17.16 8.94 3.23
C ALA A 17 -17.98 8.17 2.18
N TRP A 18 -17.85 6.83 2.16
CA TRP A 18 -18.65 5.98 1.27
C TRP A 18 -20.16 6.13 1.50
N ASP A 19 -20.59 6.04 2.76
CA ASP A 19 -22.00 6.10 3.13
C ASP A 19 -22.64 7.47 2.74
N THR A 20 -21.84 8.53 2.75
CA THR A 20 -22.25 9.87 2.29
C THR A 20 -22.46 9.91 0.78
N GLU A 21 -21.58 9.33 0.00
CA GLU A 21 -21.68 9.28 -1.46
C GLU A 21 -22.71 8.24 -1.94
N HIS A 22 -22.89 7.17 -1.18
CA HIS A 22 -23.74 6.04 -1.53
C HIS A 22 -24.82 5.74 -0.47
N PRO A 23 -25.73 6.66 -0.14
CA PRO A 23 -26.66 6.53 1.00
C PRO A 23 -27.63 5.35 0.88
N ARG A 24 -27.85 4.82 -0.33
CA ARG A 24 -28.68 3.63 -0.57
C ARG A 24 -27.92 2.31 -0.54
N HIS A 25 -26.60 2.35 -0.41
CA HIS A 25 -25.71 1.20 -0.45
C HIS A 25 -24.61 1.35 0.62
N PRO A 26 -24.96 1.29 1.92
CA PRO A 26 -24.00 1.44 3.01
C PRO A 26 -22.82 0.48 2.87
N LEU A 27 -21.61 0.93 3.20
CA LEU A 27 -20.40 0.09 3.07
C LEU A 27 -20.48 -1.16 3.94
N ALA A 28 -21.14 -1.08 5.09
CA ALA A 28 -21.31 -2.23 6.00
C ALA A 28 -22.11 -3.38 5.39
N ASP A 29 -22.94 -3.11 4.38
CA ASP A 29 -23.76 -4.10 3.67
C ASP A 29 -23.05 -4.67 2.43
N GLN A 30 -21.91 -4.09 2.03
CA GLN A 30 -21.15 -4.52 0.88
C GLN A 30 -20.16 -5.65 1.23
N GLU A 31 -19.70 -6.38 0.20
CA GLU A 31 -18.51 -7.23 0.31
C GLU A 31 -17.27 -6.35 0.32
N VAL A 32 -16.65 -6.20 1.50
CA VAL A 32 -15.44 -5.39 1.66
C VAL A 32 -14.20 -6.28 1.63
N VAL A 33 -13.28 -5.96 0.73
CA VAL A 33 -11.93 -6.52 0.71
C VAL A 33 -10.97 -5.48 1.26
N LEU A 34 -10.25 -5.83 2.31
CA LEU A 34 -9.21 -5.00 2.91
C LEU A 34 -7.85 -5.64 2.65
N THR A 35 -6.93 -4.88 2.10
CA THR A 35 -5.57 -5.36 1.86
C THR A 35 -4.71 -5.20 3.11
N VAL A 36 -3.80 -6.14 3.30
CA VAL A 36 -2.83 -6.15 4.40
C VAL A 36 -1.45 -6.53 3.86
N PRO A 37 -0.37 -6.06 4.50
CA PRO A 37 0.98 -6.48 4.15
C PRO A 37 1.14 -8.00 4.15
N ALA A 38 1.95 -8.53 3.22
CA ALA A 38 2.24 -9.96 3.15
C ALA A 38 2.99 -10.49 4.39
N SER A 39 3.67 -9.58 5.11
CA SER A 39 4.40 -9.86 6.36
C SER A 39 3.49 -10.02 7.59
N PHE A 40 2.18 -9.66 7.49
CA PHE A 40 1.25 -9.82 8.62
C PHE A 40 1.06 -11.28 8.98
N ASP A 41 1.39 -11.61 10.22
CA ASP A 41 1.08 -12.90 10.84
C ASP A 41 -0.41 -13.01 11.20
N GLU A 42 -0.79 -14.16 11.73
CA GLU A 42 -2.17 -14.45 12.10
C GLU A 42 -2.69 -13.49 13.20
N ALA A 43 -1.83 -13.06 14.13
CA ALA A 43 -2.18 -12.11 15.17
C ALA A 43 -2.47 -10.72 14.61
N ALA A 44 -1.60 -10.19 13.74
CA ALA A 44 -1.79 -8.91 13.08
C ALA A 44 -3.06 -8.91 12.19
N ARG A 45 -3.32 -10.01 11.48
CA ARG A 45 -4.55 -10.19 10.68
C ARG A 45 -5.81 -10.19 11.58
N ALA A 46 -5.78 -10.86 12.72
CA ALA A 46 -6.89 -10.87 13.68
C ALA A 46 -7.14 -9.48 14.29
N LEU A 47 -6.08 -8.72 14.60
CA LEU A 47 -6.19 -7.34 15.08
C LEU A 47 -6.78 -6.42 14.00
N THR A 48 -6.43 -6.61 12.73
CA THR A 48 -7.01 -5.87 11.61
C THR A 48 -8.51 -6.13 11.46
N LEU A 49 -8.94 -7.39 11.56
CA LEU A 49 -10.37 -7.74 11.56
C LEU A 49 -11.11 -7.16 12.77
N THR A 50 -10.45 -7.09 13.93
CA THR A 50 -10.99 -6.45 15.12
C THR A 50 -11.20 -4.95 14.88
N ALA A 51 -10.23 -4.26 14.30
CA ALA A 51 -10.34 -2.86 13.92
C ALA A 51 -11.49 -2.62 12.93
N ALA A 52 -11.63 -3.49 11.91
CA ALA A 52 -12.73 -3.42 10.95
C ALA A 52 -14.11 -3.57 11.63
N LYS A 53 -14.24 -4.51 12.55
CA LYS A 53 -15.49 -4.67 13.34
C LYS A 53 -15.79 -3.44 14.18
N LEU A 54 -14.80 -2.87 14.87
CA LEU A 54 -14.95 -1.63 15.63
C LEU A 54 -15.36 -0.44 14.75
N ALA A 55 -14.89 -0.41 13.50
CA ALA A 55 -15.28 0.57 12.51
C ALA A 55 -16.69 0.36 11.93
N GLY A 56 -17.40 -0.70 12.34
CA GLY A 56 -18.72 -1.05 11.84
C GLY A 56 -18.70 -1.73 10.46
N LEU A 57 -17.62 -2.43 10.14
CA LEU A 57 -17.46 -3.26 8.93
C LEU A 57 -17.36 -4.75 9.34
N PRO A 58 -18.48 -5.42 9.59
CA PRO A 58 -18.47 -6.78 10.11
C PRO A 58 -18.08 -7.85 9.09
N LYS A 59 -18.21 -7.54 7.80
CA LYS A 59 -17.99 -8.47 6.69
C LYS A 59 -16.78 -8.06 5.86
N VAL A 60 -15.59 -8.24 6.44
CA VAL A 60 -14.33 -7.92 5.74
C VAL A 60 -13.57 -9.19 5.41
N ARG A 61 -13.09 -9.30 4.18
CA ARG A 61 -12.15 -10.33 3.73
C ARG A 61 -10.77 -9.70 3.58
N LEU A 62 -9.76 -10.31 4.19
CA LEU A 62 -8.38 -9.87 4.05
C LEU A 62 -7.72 -10.51 2.83
N VAL A 63 -6.99 -9.69 2.07
CA VAL A 63 -6.14 -10.11 0.95
C VAL A 63 -4.78 -9.46 1.13
N GLU A 64 -3.72 -10.16 0.78
CA GLU A 64 -2.37 -9.58 0.83
C GLU A 64 -2.17 -8.55 -0.28
N GLU A 65 -1.55 -7.42 0.04
CA GLU A 65 -1.32 -6.31 -0.90
C GLU A 65 -0.68 -6.75 -2.21
N PRO A 66 0.43 -7.55 -2.22
CA PRO A 66 1.03 -7.98 -3.48
C PRO A 66 0.11 -8.92 -4.28
N LEU A 67 -0.73 -9.69 -3.61
CA LEU A 67 -1.70 -10.54 -4.29
C LEU A 67 -2.83 -9.71 -4.90
N ALA A 68 -3.29 -8.68 -4.21
CA ALA A 68 -4.29 -7.74 -4.73
C ALA A 68 -3.77 -6.98 -5.95
N ALA A 69 -2.52 -6.48 -5.91
CA ALA A 69 -1.86 -5.83 -7.04
C ALA A 69 -1.76 -6.77 -8.24
N PHE A 70 -1.42 -8.02 -8.02
CA PHE A 70 -1.36 -9.02 -9.08
C PHE A 70 -2.74 -9.38 -9.64
N TYR A 71 -3.77 -9.49 -8.81
CA TYR A 71 -5.15 -9.67 -9.28
C TYR A 71 -5.63 -8.49 -10.14
N ARG A 72 -5.24 -7.28 -9.81
CA ARG A 72 -5.52 -6.11 -10.64
C ARG A 72 -4.87 -6.24 -12.01
N PHE A 73 -3.57 -6.59 -12.07
CA PHE A 73 -2.86 -6.85 -13.31
C PHE A 73 -3.57 -7.90 -14.17
N LEU A 74 -4.00 -9.02 -13.57
CA LEU A 74 -4.75 -10.07 -14.28
C LEU A 74 -6.11 -9.55 -14.81
N GLY A 75 -6.80 -8.73 -14.03
CA GLY A 75 -8.07 -8.11 -14.43
C GLY A 75 -7.92 -7.18 -15.63
N GLU A 76 -6.89 -6.34 -15.63
CA GLU A 76 -6.59 -5.41 -16.72
C GLU A 76 -6.12 -6.12 -18.00
N HIS A 77 -5.46 -7.27 -17.88
CA HIS A 77 -4.94 -8.04 -19.00
C HIS A 77 -5.80 -9.26 -19.35
N ARG A 78 -7.05 -9.31 -18.91
CA ARG A 78 -7.90 -10.52 -19.03
C ARG A 78 -7.99 -11.08 -20.46
N SER A 79 -8.06 -10.21 -21.47
CA SER A 79 -8.10 -10.60 -22.90
C SER A 79 -6.73 -10.84 -23.53
N THR A 80 -5.64 -10.40 -22.89
CA THR A 80 -4.25 -10.48 -23.38
C THR A 80 -3.35 -11.23 -22.43
N LEU A 81 -3.91 -12.00 -21.50
CA LEU A 81 -3.18 -12.63 -20.40
C LEU A 81 -2.10 -13.59 -20.91
N ASP A 82 -2.40 -14.36 -21.94
CA ASP A 82 -1.45 -15.29 -22.55
C ASP A 82 -0.28 -14.55 -23.20
N ALA A 83 -0.51 -13.39 -23.78
CA ALA A 83 0.55 -12.53 -24.32
C ALA A 83 1.32 -11.82 -23.22
N ALA A 84 0.64 -11.33 -22.20
CA ALA A 84 1.25 -10.59 -21.09
C ALA A 84 2.10 -11.49 -20.18
N LEU A 85 1.65 -12.71 -19.89
CA LEU A 85 2.40 -13.69 -19.10
C LEU A 85 3.34 -14.54 -19.93
N GLY A 86 3.03 -14.76 -21.24
CA GLY A 86 3.89 -15.54 -22.15
C GLY A 86 4.43 -16.81 -21.50
N GLU A 87 5.74 -16.97 -21.48
CA GLU A 87 6.48 -18.05 -20.81
C GLU A 87 6.87 -17.72 -19.35
N VAL A 88 6.28 -16.67 -18.76
CA VAL A 88 6.59 -16.24 -17.39
C VAL A 88 6.24 -17.32 -16.40
N LYS A 89 7.23 -17.73 -15.60
CA LYS A 89 7.10 -18.72 -14.52
C LYS A 89 7.17 -18.09 -13.13
N LEU A 90 7.77 -16.90 -13.04
CA LEU A 90 7.97 -16.17 -11.81
C LEU A 90 7.64 -14.68 -12.01
N VAL A 91 6.91 -14.12 -11.08
CA VAL A 91 6.60 -12.69 -10.99
C VAL A 91 7.12 -12.17 -9.67
N VAL A 92 7.84 -11.06 -9.71
CA VAL A 92 8.19 -10.29 -8.52
C VAL A 92 7.24 -9.12 -8.43
N VAL A 93 6.51 -9.02 -7.32
CA VAL A 93 5.76 -7.81 -6.97
C VAL A 93 6.63 -6.97 -6.06
N VAL A 94 6.87 -5.72 -6.48
CA VAL A 94 7.61 -4.71 -5.73
C VAL A 94 6.60 -3.67 -5.28
N ASP A 95 6.30 -3.64 -3.98
CA ASP A 95 5.39 -2.67 -3.37
C ASP A 95 6.19 -1.60 -2.63
N CYS A 96 6.31 -0.42 -3.24
CA CYS A 96 7.02 0.73 -2.69
C CYS A 96 6.01 1.72 -2.11
N GLY A 97 5.81 1.67 -0.80
CA GLY A 97 4.96 2.59 -0.06
C GLY A 97 5.68 3.88 0.38
N GLY A 98 5.01 4.64 1.24
CA GLY A 98 5.60 5.83 1.87
C GLY A 98 6.75 5.50 2.81
N GLY A 99 6.56 4.51 3.69
CA GLY A 99 7.53 4.12 4.72
C GLY A 99 8.28 2.83 4.45
N THR A 100 7.78 1.97 3.57
CA THR A 100 8.30 0.61 3.39
C THR A 100 8.36 0.20 1.93
N THR A 101 9.20 -0.79 1.65
CA THR A 101 9.23 -1.51 0.37
C THR A 101 9.15 -3.00 0.65
N ASP A 102 8.17 -3.65 0.07
CA ASP A 102 7.91 -5.08 0.20
C ASP A 102 8.15 -5.80 -1.13
N LEU A 103 8.79 -6.95 -1.06
CA LEU A 103 9.07 -7.80 -2.22
C LEU A 103 8.35 -9.14 -2.04
N THR A 104 7.59 -9.53 -3.06
CA THR A 104 6.89 -10.83 -3.04
C THR A 104 7.15 -11.58 -4.33
N LEU A 105 7.53 -12.86 -4.20
CA LEU A 105 7.77 -13.74 -5.34
C LEU A 105 6.58 -14.69 -5.51
N ILE A 106 5.99 -14.64 -6.70
CA ILE A 106 4.83 -15.43 -7.10
C ILE A 106 5.24 -16.38 -8.23
N ARG A 107 4.96 -17.69 -8.05
CA ARG A 107 5.09 -18.67 -9.11
C ARG A 107 3.81 -18.70 -9.96
N VAL A 108 3.97 -18.71 -11.26
CA VAL A 108 2.89 -18.85 -12.23
C VAL A 108 3.01 -20.23 -12.88
N GLU A 109 1.98 -21.05 -12.69
CA GLU A 109 1.86 -22.38 -13.31
C GLU A 109 0.70 -22.35 -14.31
N ARG A 110 0.95 -22.74 -15.54
CA ARG A 110 -0.13 -22.92 -16.53
C ARG A 110 -0.89 -24.20 -16.25
N ARG A 111 -2.22 -24.11 -16.23
CA ARG A 111 -3.13 -25.24 -16.12
C ARG A 111 -4.23 -25.10 -17.18
N GLU A 112 -4.89 -26.19 -17.50
CA GLU A 112 -6.03 -26.19 -18.43
C GLU A 112 -7.16 -25.25 -17.98
N SER A 113 -7.34 -25.07 -16.68
CA SER A 113 -8.31 -24.16 -16.06
C SER A 113 -7.85 -22.69 -15.99
N GLY A 114 -6.69 -22.35 -16.56
CA GLY A 114 -6.06 -21.03 -16.49
C GLY A 114 -4.84 -20.99 -15.58
N PRO A 115 -4.15 -19.86 -15.48
CA PRO A 115 -2.93 -19.73 -14.70
C PRO A 115 -3.21 -19.86 -13.20
N ARG A 116 -2.49 -20.78 -12.55
CA ARG A 116 -2.45 -20.91 -11.10
C ARG A 116 -1.26 -20.13 -10.55
N MET A 117 -1.52 -19.29 -9.56
CA MET A 117 -0.53 -18.47 -8.89
C MET A 117 -0.32 -18.95 -7.47
N THR A 118 0.94 -19.06 -7.08
CA THR A 118 1.31 -19.48 -5.74
C THR A 118 2.42 -18.55 -5.25
N ARG A 119 2.17 -17.86 -4.13
CA ARG A 119 3.22 -17.13 -3.43
C ARG A 119 4.26 -18.13 -2.92
N ILE A 120 5.52 -17.95 -3.28
CA ILE A 120 6.61 -18.85 -2.89
C ILE A 120 7.61 -18.23 -1.93
N ALA A 121 7.72 -16.89 -1.92
CA ALA A 121 8.57 -16.18 -0.98
C ALA A 121 8.04 -14.76 -0.74
N VAL A 122 8.33 -14.25 0.45
CA VAL A 122 8.20 -12.84 0.83
C VAL A 122 9.59 -12.40 1.27
N GLY A 123 10.06 -11.27 0.75
CA GLY A 123 11.31 -10.66 1.17
C GLY A 123 11.20 -10.06 2.57
N ASP A 124 12.34 -9.69 3.13
CA ASP A 124 12.38 -8.92 4.36
C ASP A 124 11.69 -7.56 4.14
N HIS A 125 10.98 -7.12 5.16
CA HIS A 125 10.29 -5.85 5.18
C HIS A 125 11.32 -4.70 5.26
N LEU A 126 11.51 -3.99 4.15
CA LEU A 126 12.46 -2.89 4.09
C LEU A 126 11.81 -1.61 4.60
N MET A 127 12.35 -1.03 5.67
CA MET A 127 11.91 0.27 6.20
C MET A 127 12.43 1.44 5.34
N LEU A 128 12.24 1.34 4.04
CA LEU A 128 12.64 2.31 3.03
C LEU A 128 11.47 2.57 2.07
N GLY A 129 11.09 3.82 1.95
CA GLY A 129 9.99 4.23 1.08
C GLY A 129 10.10 5.71 0.68
N GLY A 130 9.03 6.26 0.17
CA GLY A 130 8.95 7.64 -0.30
C GLY A 130 9.33 8.69 0.76
N ASP A 131 9.01 8.43 2.02
CA ASP A 131 9.35 9.33 3.15
C ASP A 131 10.86 9.43 3.38
N ASN A 132 11.61 8.35 3.11
CA ASN A 132 13.06 8.36 3.18
C ASN A 132 13.68 9.22 2.07
N MET A 133 13.06 9.22 0.88
CA MET A 133 13.47 10.11 -0.23
C MET A 133 13.23 11.58 0.15
N ASP A 134 12.07 11.90 0.72
CA ASP A 134 11.73 13.24 1.16
C ASP A 134 12.70 13.75 2.22
N LEU A 135 13.02 12.89 3.20
CA LEU A 135 13.99 13.21 4.24
C LEU A 135 15.41 13.43 3.68
N LEU A 136 15.85 12.61 2.72
CA LEU A 136 17.15 12.76 2.08
C LEU A 136 17.24 14.06 1.27
N LEU A 137 16.20 14.38 0.51
CA LEU A 137 16.10 15.64 -0.24
C LEU A 137 16.16 16.83 0.72
N ALA A 138 15.38 16.80 1.80
CA ALA A 138 15.39 17.86 2.80
C ALA A 138 16.76 18.07 3.44
N LYS A 139 17.46 16.98 3.78
CA LYS A 139 18.85 17.07 4.29
C LYS A 139 19.80 17.69 3.30
N ARG A 140 19.69 17.35 2.01
CA ARG A 140 20.53 17.97 0.96
C ARG A 140 20.21 19.45 0.79
N CYS A 141 18.93 19.82 0.80
CA CYS A 141 18.51 21.22 0.73
C CYS A 141 18.97 22.01 1.98
N GLU A 142 18.83 21.45 3.17
CA GLU A 142 19.30 22.05 4.41
C GLU A 142 20.79 22.38 4.35
N ALA A 143 21.61 21.44 3.89
CA ALA A 143 23.05 21.62 3.77
C ALA A 143 23.44 22.76 2.80
N GLN A 144 22.60 23.05 1.80
CA GLN A 144 22.80 24.15 0.86
C GLN A 144 22.26 25.50 1.39
N LEU A 145 21.09 25.48 2.02
CA LEU A 145 20.38 26.67 2.48
C LEU A 145 20.93 27.21 3.81
N SER A 146 21.43 26.35 4.66
CA SER A 146 21.90 26.68 6.00
C SER A 146 23.16 25.89 6.40
N PRO A 147 24.27 26.07 5.66
CA PRO A 147 25.49 25.24 5.82
C PRO A 147 26.15 25.40 7.18
N GLU A 148 26.01 26.54 7.84
CA GLU A 148 26.66 26.83 9.11
C GLU A 148 25.83 26.44 10.34
N ARG A 149 24.51 26.32 10.18
CA ARG A 149 23.61 26.08 11.31
C ARG A 149 22.42 25.22 10.89
N PRO A 150 22.18 24.07 11.52
CA PRO A 150 20.99 23.25 11.26
C PRO A 150 19.69 24.03 11.50
N LEU A 151 18.68 23.75 10.72
CA LEU A 151 17.34 24.29 10.89
C LEU A 151 16.74 23.79 12.23
N SER A 152 15.82 24.58 12.80
CA SER A 152 15.02 24.07 13.92
C SER A 152 14.16 22.88 13.45
N ALA A 153 13.78 22.01 14.38
CA ALA A 153 12.96 20.84 14.08
C ALA A 153 11.68 21.18 13.31
N LEU A 154 11.01 22.28 13.67
CA LEU A 154 9.81 22.74 12.98
C LEU A 154 10.10 23.16 11.52
N ARG A 155 11.16 23.95 11.30
CA ARG A 155 11.55 24.38 9.94
C ARG A 155 12.02 23.22 9.09
N PHE A 156 12.74 22.27 9.70
CA PHE A 156 13.18 21.06 8.99
C PHE A 156 11.97 20.20 8.58
N ALA A 157 10.97 20.02 9.47
CA ALA A 157 9.72 19.32 9.14
C ALA A 157 8.96 19.99 7.99
N GLN A 158 8.90 21.33 7.97
CA GLN A 158 8.33 22.07 6.84
C GLN A 158 9.11 21.81 5.55
N LEU A 159 10.44 21.84 5.60
CA LEU A 159 11.29 21.55 4.44
C LEU A 159 11.06 20.12 3.90
N VAL A 160 10.90 19.12 4.78
CA VAL A 160 10.56 17.75 4.37
C VAL A 160 9.22 17.73 3.62
N HIS A 161 8.22 18.44 4.12
CA HIS A 161 6.91 18.53 3.46
C HIS A 161 7.01 19.19 2.07
N GLU A 162 7.76 20.29 1.94
CA GLU A 162 7.99 20.95 0.65
C GLU A 162 8.77 20.04 -0.33
N CYS A 163 9.76 19.29 0.16
CA CYS A 163 10.50 18.32 -0.62
C CYS A 163 9.58 17.19 -1.13
N ARG A 164 8.63 16.71 -0.32
CA ARG A 164 7.61 15.75 -0.75
C ARG A 164 6.82 16.31 -1.93
N GLY A 165 6.24 17.49 -1.79
CA GLY A 165 5.46 18.11 -2.86
C GLY A 165 6.28 18.37 -4.14
N ALA A 166 7.55 18.74 -4.01
CA ALA A 166 8.45 18.91 -5.14
C ALA A 166 8.74 17.56 -5.84
N LYS A 167 9.05 16.51 -5.08
CA LYS A 167 9.28 15.15 -5.58
C LYS A 167 8.06 14.66 -6.38
N GLU A 168 6.87 14.77 -5.79
CA GLU A 168 5.63 14.31 -6.41
C GLU A 168 5.34 15.04 -7.73
N ARG A 169 5.55 16.35 -7.78
CA ARG A 169 5.41 17.12 -9.03
C ARG A 169 6.43 16.72 -10.08
N LEU A 170 7.70 16.53 -9.71
CA LEU A 170 8.76 16.19 -10.66
C LEU A 170 8.67 14.77 -11.20
N LEU A 171 8.03 13.86 -10.45
CA LEU A 171 7.90 12.44 -10.83
C LEU A 171 6.49 12.09 -11.34
N SER A 172 5.57 13.06 -11.38
CA SER A 172 4.26 12.85 -11.98
C SER A 172 4.39 12.72 -13.50
N ALA A 173 3.51 11.91 -14.12
CA ALA A 173 3.52 11.64 -15.56
C ALA A 173 3.27 12.89 -16.43
N ASP A 174 2.84 13.98 -15.81
CA ASP A 174 2.51 15.26 -16.47
C ASP A 174 3.62 16.32 -16.29
N ALA A 175 4.83 15.92 -15.84
CA ALA A 175 5.95 16.82 -15.63
C ALA A 175 6.86 16.93 -16.86
#